data_19e9fbd1203c078c7688f1c46dd86d89
#
_entry.id   19e9fbd1203c078c7688f1c46dd86d89
#
_cell.length_a   1.000
_cell.length_b   1.000
_cell.length_c   1.000
_cell.angle_alpha   90.00
_cell.angle_beta   90.00
_cell.angle_gamma   90.00
#
_symmetry.space_group_name_H-M   'P 1'
#
loop_
_entity.id
_entity.type
_entity.pdbx_description
1 polymer ?
#
loop_
_entity_poly.entity_id
_entity_poly.type
_entity_poly.pdbx_seq_one_letter_code
_entity_poly.pdbx_strand_id
1 'polypeptide(L)'
;MALLSHCTSADRRFEQFTSRVFREEMTASTLNMHYTIADPAAFGITDYEPVLPLYTSGQSDASGERCSALLRQLSCIAYDKLSPENAFTYTLLQRSLENDLALAQFPYYNEPLSPSSGMQSQLPILLAEYTFRSRRDVTDYLALLDQVDDYFASLLLYEQEKAAAGFLMPDVSLEKVQKQCDTIVPIQELAQGTHFLQTTFEDRLVELQAQGILSAEVVSSFLKENDRLLTTVVQPAYATLSEGLYS
;
A
#
# COMPACT_ATOMS: atom_id res chain seq x y z
N MET A 1 37.63 -14.53 -16.42
CA MET A 1 37.27 -15.80 -15.76
C MET A 1 35.94 -15.58 -15.08
N ALA A 2 34.82 -16.04 -15.67
CA ALA A 2 33.52 -16.00 -15.04
C ALA A 2 33.51 -17.07 -13.95
N LEU A 3 33.40 -16.67 -12.70
CA LEU A 3 33.09 -17.54 -11.58
C LEU A 3 31.67 -18.10 -11.84
N LEU A 4 31.59 -19.33 -12.34
CA LEU A 4 30.36 -20.11 -12.30
C LEU A 4 30.05 -20.32 -10.82
N SER A 5 29.18 -19.48 -10.28
CA SER A 5 28.58 -19.63 -8.98
C SER A 5 27.86 -20.99 -8.97
N HIS A 6 28.42 -21.98 -8.28
CA HIS A 6 27.77 -23.27 -8.09
C HIS A 6 26.61 -23.02 -7.10
N CYS A 7 25.40 -22.81 -7.63
CA CYS A 7 24.20 -22.71 -6.82
C CYS A 7 24.01 -24.04 -6.06
N THR A 8 24.20 -24.02 -4.74
CA THR A 8 24.00 -25.19 -3.88
C THR A 8 22.51 -25.50 -3.77
N SER A 9 22.18 -26.69 -3.26
CA SER A 9 20.77 -27.01 -2.96
C SER A 9 20.18 -26.10 -1.89
N ALA A 10 21.02 -25.53 -1.02
CA ALA A 10 20.63 -24.56 -0.01
C ALA A 10 20.32 -23.20 -0.63
N ASP A 11 21.18 -22.71 -1.54
CA ASP A 11 20.93 -21.46 -2.28
C ASP A 11 19.61 -21.52 -3.04
N ARG A 12 19.36 -22.59 -3.77
CA ARG A 12 18.09 -22.74 -4.51
C ARG A 12 16.86 -22.73 -3.60
N ARG A 13 16.93 -23.37 -2.45
CA ARG A 13 15.84 -23.35 -1.45
C ARG A 13 15.63 -21.95 -0.88
N PHE A 14 16.70 -21.25 -0.61
CA PHE A 14 16.67 -19.89 -0.11
C PHE A 14 16.08 -18.93 -1.14
N GLU A 15 16.52 -18.99 -2.37
CA GLU A 15 16.01 -18.18 -3.49
C GLU A 15 14.51 -18.44 -3.74
N GLN A 16 14.06 -19.69 -3.68
CA GLN A 16 12.64 -20.03 -3.78
C GLN A 16 11.84 -19.47 -2.61
N PHE A 17 12.39 -19.56 -1.40
CA PHE A 17 11.76 -19.01 -0.19
C PHE A 17 11.63 -17.48 -0.30
N THR A 18 12.71 -16.77 -0.58
CA THR A 18 12.71 -15.30 -0.68
C THR A 18 11.85 -14.81 -1.83
N SER A 19 11.87 -15.47 -2.98
CA SER A 19 11.01 -15.13 -4.12
C SER A 19 9.51 -15.30 -3.81
N ARG A 20 9.15 -16.31 -3.02
CA ARG A 20 7.77 -16.49 -2.56
C ARG A 20 7.37 -15.40 -1.59
N VAL A 21 8.18 -15.15 -0.55
CA VAL A 21 7.92 -14.11 0.46
C VAL A 21 7.81 -12.74 -0.21
N PHE A 22 8.70 -12.44 -1.16
CA PHE A 22 8.65 -11.18 -1.92
C PHE A 22 7.33 -11.02 -2.69
N ARG A 23 6.89 -12.05 -3.41
CA ARG A 23 5.62 -11.98 -4.14
C ARG A 23 4.43 -11.80 -3.21
N GLU A 24 4.38 -12.53 -2.10
CA GLU A 24 3.33 -12.39 -1.09
C GLU A 24 3.28 -10.97 -0.53
N GLU A 25 4.44 -10.37 -0.26
CA GLU A 25 4.54 -8.99 0.25
C GLU A 25 4.10 -7.95 -0.80
N MET A 26 4.54 -8.12 -2.04
CA MET A 26 4.16 -7.20 -3.12
C MET A 26 2.66 -7.25 -3.43
N THR A 27 2.05 -8.45 -3.45
CA THR A 27 0.62 -8.59 -3.73
C THR A 27 -0.28 -8.22 -2.55
N ALA A 28 0.27 -8.06 -1.34
CA ALA A 28 -0.48 -7.62 -0.16
C ALA A 28 -0.85 -6.12 -0.19
N SER A 29 -0.18 -5.31 -1.02
CA SER A 29 -0.48 -3.89 -1.18
C SER A 29 -0.14 -3.44 -2.60
N THR A 30 -1.16 -3.06 -3.37
CA THR A 30 -0.96 -2.61 -4.76
C THR A 30 -0.15 -1.32 -4.83
N LEU A 31 -0.34 -0.39 -3.90
CA LEU A 31 0.50 0.81 -3.83
C LEU A 31 1.96 0.46 -3.57
N ASN A 32 2.24 -0.40 -2.58
CA ASN A 32 3.61 -0.83 -2.29
C ASN A 32 4.24 -1.52 -3.52
N MET A 33 3.52 -2.43 -4.16
CA MET A 33 3.99 -3.10 -5.38
C MET A 33 4.30 -2.09 -6.48
N HIS A 34 3.39 -1.16 -6.76
CA HIS A 34 3.52 -0.16 -7.83
C HIS A 34 4.77 0.72 -7.67
N TYR A 35 5.06 1.15 -6.43
CA TYR A 35 6.22 2.00 -6.14
C TYR A 35 7.53 1.23 -5.95
N THR A 36 7.47 -0.09 -5.74
CA THR A 36 8.64 -0.93 -5.54
C THR A 36 9.16 -1.54 -6.84
N ILE A 37 8.25 -1.98 -7.73
CA ILE A 37 8.61 -2.70 -8.96
C ILE A 37 7.89 -2.11 -10.18
N ALA A 38 8.66 -1.87 -11.25
CA ALA A 38 8.10 -1.33 -12.48
C ALA A 38 7.42 -2.39 -13.36
N ASP A 39 7.86 -3.65 -13.27
CA ASP A 39 7.34 -4.79 -14.03
C ASP A 39 7.09 -5.98 -13.08
N PRO A 40 5.88 -6.13 -12.55
CA PRO A 40 5.52 -7.26 -11.70
C PRO A 40 5.69 -8.63 -12.39
N ALA A 41 5.48 -8.71 -13.70
CA ALA A 41 5.60 -9.96 -14.45
C ALA A 41 7.04 -10.50 -14.44
N ALA A 42 8.05 -9.63 -14.42
CA ALA A 42 9.46 -10.04 -14.29
C ALA A 42 9.75 -10.78 -12.97
N PHE A 43 8.92 -10.60 -11.95
CA PHE A 43 8.99 -11.28 -10.64
C PHE A 43 7.98 -12.42 -10.51
N GLY A 44 7.31 -12.79 -11.61
CA GLY A 44 6.29 -13.84 -11.63
C GLY A 44 4.97 -13.45 -10.99
N ILE A 45 4.68 -12.14 -10.90
CA ILE A 45 3.40 -11.58 -10.43
C ILE A 45 2.59 -11.20 -11.67
N THR A 46 1.78 -12.12 -12.17
CA THR A 46 0.99 -11.94 -13.39
C THR A 46 -0.50 -11.86 -13.12
N ASP A 47 -0.93 -12.39 -11.98
CA ASP A 47 -2.33 -12.43 -11.55
C ASP A 47 -2.40 -11.97 -10.09
N TYR A 48 -3.12 -10.86 -9.86
CA TYR A 48 -3.35 -10.27 -8.54
C TYR A 48 -4.59 -9.39 -8.61
N GLU A 49 -5.28 -9.27 -7.49
CA GLU A 49 -6.36 -8.31 -7.31
C GLU A 49 -5.80 -7.03 -6.70
N PRO A 50 -6.20 -5.84 -7.19
CA PRO A 50 -5.82 -4.58 -6.57
C PRO A 50 -6.35 -4.47 -5.16
N VAL A 51 -5.48 -4.10 -4.20
CA VAL A 51 -5.84 -4.03 -2.78
C VAL A 51 -5.18 -2.87 -2.05
N LEU A 52 -5.97 -2.15 -1.24
CA LEU A 52 -5.52 -1.33 -0.13
C LEU A 52 -5.61 -2.18 1.14
N PRO A 53 -4.48 -2.42 1.85
CA PRO A 53 -4.50 -3.28 3.03
C PRO A 53 -5.23 -2.59 4.18
N LEU A 54 -6.30 -3.23 4.68
CA LEU A 54 -7.13 -2.70 5.77
C LEU A 54 -6.42 -2.84 7.12
N TYR A 55 -6.69 -1.91 8.03
CA TYR A 55 -6.36 -2.05 9.44
C TYR A 55 -7.40 -2.93 10.12
N THR A 56 -6.99 -4.00 10.77
CA THR A 56 -7.91 -4.96 11.40
C THR A 56 -7.53 -5.21 12.84
N SER A 57 -8.54 -5.45 13.69
CA SER A 57 -8.33 -5.94 15.05
C SER A 57 -7.47 -7.19 15.04
N GLY A 58 -6.44 -7.24 15.88
CA GLY A 58 -5.52 -8.37 15.93
C GLY A 58 -4.48 -8.41 14.79
N GLN A 59 -4.38 -7.35 13.98
CA GLN A 59 -3.37 -7.27 12.90
C GLN A 59 -1.95 -7.49 13.42
N SER A 60 -1.63 -6.96 14.61
CA SER A 60 -0.32 -7.16 15.25
C SER A 60 -0.08 -8.63 15.59
N ASP A 61 -1.08 -9.34 16.10
CA ASP A 61 -0.97 -10.76 16.41
C ASP A 61 -0.77 -11.57 15.14
N ALA A 62 -1.57 -11.32 14.10
CA ALA A 62 -1.43 -11.98 12.80
C ALA A 62 -0.06 -11.72 12.15
N SER A 63 0.46 -10.48 12.26
CA SER A 63 1.80 -10.12 11.80
C SER A 63 2.88 -10.89 12.58
N GLY A 64 2.77 -10.95 13.91
CA GLY A 64 3.67 -11.72 14.78
C GLY A 64 3.67 -13.20 14.46
N GLU A 65 2.49 -13.80 14.25
CA GLU A 65 2.36 -15.21 13.83
C GLU A 65 3.03 -15.46 12.47
N ARG A 66 2.81 -14.56 11.50
CA ARG A 66 3.44 -14.61 10.16
C ARG A 66 4.97 -14.54 10.28
N CYS A 67 5.50 -13.56 11.02
CA CYS A 67 6.95 -13.41 11.24
C CYS A 67 7.54 -14.67 11.91
N SER A 68 6.89 -15.20 12.94
CA SER A 68 7.29 -16.45 13.61
C SER A 68 7.30 -17.65 12.65
N ALA A 69 6.31 -17.74 11.77
CA ALA A 69 6.24 -18.80 10.77
C ALA A 69 7.37 -18.70 9.73
N LEU A 70 7.65 -17.47 9.25
CA LEU A 70 8.73 -17.21 8.31
C LEU A 70 10.11 -17.48 8.93
N LEU A 71 10.34 -17.08 10.19
CA LEU A 71 11.57 -17.38 10.93
C LEU A 71 11.80 -18.89 11.08
N ARG A 72 10.75 -19.66 11.41
CA ARG A 72 10.84 -21.13 11.46
C ARG A 72 11.19 -21.73 10.10
N GLN A 73 10.59 -21.25 9.00
CA GLN A 73 10.90 -21.73 7.65
C GLN A 73 12.34 -21.37 7.26
N LEU A 74 12.76 -20.15 7.54
CA LEU A 74 14.12 -19.66 7.29
C LEU A 74 15.16 -20.52 8.04
N SER A 75 14.92 -20.88 9.30
CA SER A 75 15.81 -21.70 10.10
C SER A 75 15.98 -23.14 9.58
N CYS A 76 15.08 -23.62 8.71
CA CYS A 76 15.23 -24.92 8.04
C CYS A 76 16.23 -24.88 6.86
N ILE A 77 16.75 -23.73 6.50
CA ILE A 77 17.73 -23.56 5.43
C ILE A 77 19.13 -23.55 6.04
N ALA A 78 20.02 -24.44 5.56
CA ALA A 78 21.37 -24.59 6.07
C ALA A 78 22.21 -23.35 5.72
N TYR A 79 22.33 -22.43 6.67
CA TYR A 79 23.06 -21.16 6.52
C TYR A 79 24.53 -21.35 6.09
N ASP A 80 25.21 -22.32 6.68
CA ASP A 80 26.61 -22.67 6.42
C ASP A 80 26.89 -23.17 4.98
N LYS A 81 25.82 -23.49 4.24
CA LYS A 81 25.87 -23.95 2.85
C LYS A 81 25.42 -22.90 1.83
N LEU A 82 25.09 -21.70 2.29
CA LEU A 82 24.73 -20.60 1.43
C LEU A 82 25.96 -19.93 0.79
N SER A 83 25.79 -19.40 -0.40
CA SER A 83 26.76 -18.47 -0.98
C SER A 83 26.91 -17.23 -0.09
N PRO A 84 28.02 -16.49 -0.16
CA PRO A 84 28.19 -15.27 0.64
C PRO A 84 27.07 -14.23 0.44
N GLU A 85 26.55 -14.10 -0.78
CA GLU A 85 25.46 -13.20 -1.13
C GLU A 85 24.13 -13.64 -0.47
N ASN A 86 23.80 -14.92 -0.59
CA ASN A 86 22.59 -15.48 0.02
C ASN A 86 22.70 -15.52 1.55
N ALA A 87 23.87 -15.74 2.12
CA ALA A 87 24.09 -15.68 3.57
C ALA A 87 23.91 -14.24 4.11
N PHE A 88 24.35 -13.23 3.37
CA PHE A 88 24.10 -11.84 3.72
C PHE A 88 22.60 -11.51 3.70
N THR A 89 21.90 -11.87 2.60
CA THR A 89 20.44 -11.67 2.47
C THR A 89 19.67 -12.44 3.54
N TYR A 90 20.08 -13.66 3.88
CA TYR A 90 19.51 -14.44 4.98
C TYR A 90 19.59 -13.69 6.31
N THR A 91 20.77 -13.13 6.62
CA THR A 91 21.00 -12.39 7.86
C THR A 91 20.14 -11.13 7.94
N LEU A 92 20.01 -10.39 6.83
CA LEU A 92 19.15 -9.20 6.75
C LEU A 92 17.68 -9.58 6.95
N LEU A 93 17.20 -10.60 6.24
CA LEU A 93 15.81 -11.05 6.34
C LEU A 93 15.49 -11.56 7.75
N GLN A 94 16.38 -12.36 8.34
CA GLN A 94 16.22 -12.84 9.72
C GLN A 94 16.07 -11.66 10.69
N ARG A 95 16.97 -10.67 10.59
CA ARG A 95 16.95 -9.51 11.48
C ARG A 95 15.69 -8.65 11.28
N SER A 96 15.23 -8.48 10.03
CA SER A 96 13.97 -7.78 9.75
C SER A 96 12.78 -8.50 10.41
N LEU A 97 12.65 -9.80 10.18
CA LEU A 97 11.57 -10.61 10.77
C LEU A 97 11.59 -10.64 12.31
N GLU A 98 12.79 -10.66 12.92
CA GLU A 98 12.95 -10.57 14.37
C GLU A 98 12.49 -9.21 14.91
N ASN A 99 12.83 -8.11 14.22
CA ASN A 99 12.36 -6.77 14.56
C ASN A 99 10.83 -6.63 14.41
N ASP A 100 10.28 -7.11 13.31
CA ASP A 100 8.83 -7.06 13.06
C ASP A 100 8.06 -7.89 14.09
N LEU A 101 8.61 -9.07 14.49
CA LEU A 101 8.07 -9.89 15.57
C LEU A 101 8.11 -9.17 16.92
N ALA A 102 9.18 -8.41 17.19
CA ALA A 102 9.27 -7.61 18.42
C ALA A 102 8.28 -6.45 18.40
N LEU A 103 8.09 -5.79 17.25
CA LEU A 103 7.11 -4.71 17.08
C LEU A 103 5.66 -5.19 17.20
N ALA A 104 5.38 -6.43 16.79
CA ALA A 104 4.05 -7.04 16.92
C ALA A 104 3.54 -7.12 18.37
N GLN A 105 4.42 -6.98 19.38
CA GLN A 105 4.04 -6.92 20.79
C GLN A 105 3.43 -5.55 21.19
N PHE A 106 3.46 -4.57 20.29
CA PHE A 106 2.99 -3.20 20.51
C PHE A 106 1.91 -2.82 19.49
N PRO A 107 0.66 -3.31 19.64
CA PRO A 107 -0.39 -3.19 18.63
C PRO A 107 -0.75 -1.75 18.27
N TYR A 108 -0.54 -0.80 19.18
CA TYR A 108 -0.87 0.62 18.98
C TYR A 108 0.35 1.54 18.83
N TYR A 109 1.49 0.98 18.45
CA TYR A 109 2.71 1.75 18.23
C TYR A 109 2.64 2.59 16.95
N ASN A 110 1.92 2.11 15.93
CA ASN A 110 1.79 2.82 14.67
C ASN A 110 0.87 4.04 14.80
N GLU A 111 1.25 5.11 14.10
CA GLU A 111 0.48 6.35 13.97
C GLU A 111 0.05 6.52 12.50
N PRO A 112 -0.96 5.78 12.01
CA PRO A 112 -1.39 5.82 10.62
C PRO A 112 -2.03 7.16 10.24
N LEU A 113 -2.59 7.87 11.20
CA LEU A 113 -3.05 9.24 11.05
C LEU A 113 -2.12 10.18 11.82
N SER A 114 -1.54 11.15 11.13
CA SER A 114 -0.67 12.16 11.74
C SER A 114 -0.58 13.41 10.87
N PRO A 115 -0.30 14.59 11.45
CA PRO A 115 -0.26 15.85 10.69
C PRO A 115 0.82 15.89 9.59
N SER A 116 1.93 15.16 9.73
CA SER A 116 3.09 15.25 8.84
C SER A 116 3.18 14.13 7.83
N SER A 117 2.75 12.93 8.18
CA SER A 117 2.94 11.70 7.38
C SER A 117 1.78 10.72 7.46
N GLY A 118 0.60 11.19 7.93
CA GLY A 118 -0.58 10.36 8.03
C GLY A 118 -1.19 10.02 6.67
N MET A 119 -1.85 8.88 6.60
CA MET A 119 -2.45 8.36 5.36
C MET A 119 -3.54 9.27 4.81
N GLN A 120 -4.20 10.09 5.65
CA GLN A 120 -5.16 11.10 5.21
C GLN A 120 -4.55 12.11 4.22
N SER A 121 -3.24 12.38 4.33
CA SER A 121 -2.52 13.28 3.42
C SER A 121 -1.61 12.55 2.42
N GLN A 122 -1.10 11.37 2.77
CA GLN A 122 -0.21 10.61 1.89
C GLN A 122 -0.95 9.87 0.77
N LEU A 123 -2.11 9.26 1.07
CA LEU A 123 -2.84 8.48 0.07
C LEU A 123 -3.19 9.27 -1.18
N PRO A 124 -3.75 10.50 -1.12
CA PRO A 124 -4.06 11.26 -2.33
C PRO A 124 -2.79 11.68 -3.11
N ILE A 125 -1.66 11.91 -2.45
CA ILE A 125 -0.39 12.18 -3.13
C ILE A 125 0.09 10.94 -3.88
N LEU A 126 0.08 9.78 -3.24
CA LEU A 126 0.44 8.51 -3.88
C LEU A 126 -0.48 8.22 -5.09
N LEU A 127 -1.76 8.50 -4.97
CA LEU A 127 -2.69 8.35 -6.09
C LEU A 127 -2.42 9.36 -7.21
N ALA A 128 -2.10 10.62 -6.90
CA ALA A 128 -1.77 11.64 -7.90
C ALA A 128 -0.49 11.30 -8.69
N GLU A 129 0.49 10.69 -8.04
CA GLU A 129 1.77 10.31 -8.62
C GLU A 129 1.80 8.88 -9.18
N TYR A 130 0.68 8.14 -9.09
CA TYR A 130 0.58 6.76 -9.58
C TYR A 130 0.83 6.70 -11.09
N THR A 131 1.91 6.07 -11.53
CA THR A 131 2.33 6.04 -12.94
C THR A 131 1.47 5.09 -13.77
N PHE A 132 0.96 5.55 -14.91
CA PHE A 132 0.27 4.70 -15.88
C PHE A 132 1.20 4.28 -17.03
N ARG A 133 1.56 3.00 -17.08
CA ARG A 133 2.36 2.39 -18.15
C ARG A 133 1.50 1.54 -19.09
N SER A 134 0.33 1.14 -18.63
CA SER A 134 -0.58 0.24 -19.32
C SER A 134 -2.04 0.53 -18.94
N ARG A 135 -2.98 -0.07 -19.69
CA ARG A 135 -4.40 -0.05 -19.31
C ARG A 135 -4.64 -0.68 -17.93
N ARG A 136 -3.83 -1.68 -17.54
CA ARG A 136 -3.97 -2.31 -16.23
C ARG A 136 -3.70 -1.34 -15.10
N ASP A 137 -2.67 -0.50 -15.20
CA ASP A 137 -2.38 0.49 -14.16
C ASP A 137 -3.56 1.44 -13.92
N VAL A 138 -4.29 1.81 -14.99
CA VAL A 138 -5.51 2.63 -14.87
C VAL A 138 -6.63 1.89 -14.15
N THR A 139 -6.85 0.61 -14.49
CA THR A 139 -7.89 -0.19 -13.82
C THR A 139 -7.54 -0.49 -12.37
N ASP A 140 -6.27 -0.75 -12.06
CA ASP A 140 -5.79 -0.94 -10.69
C ASP A 140 -5.96 0.34 -9.87
N TYR A 141 -5.61 1.51 -10.42
CA TYR A 141 -5.83 2.80 -9.77
C TYR A 141 -7.31 3.05 -9.45
N LEU A 142 -8.22 2.81 -10.39
CA LEU A 142 -9.66 2.97 -10.16
C LEU A 142 -10.18 2.01 -9.10
N ALA A 143 -9.69 0.78 -9.09
CA ALA A 143 -10.02 -0.21 -8.06
C ALA A 143 -9.49 0.20 -6.67
N LEU A 144 -8.35 0.90 -6.59
CA LEU A 144 -7.86 1.46 -5.33
C LEU A 144 -8.73 2.63 -4.86
N LEU A 145 -9.21 3.49 -5.76
CA LEU A 145 -10.16 4.55 -5.40
C LEU A 145 -11.47 3.98 -4.83
N ASP A 146 -11.95 2.88 -5.39
CA ASP A 146 -13.20 2.21 -4.96
C ASP A 146 -13.10 1.59 -3.56
N GLN A 147 -11.88 1.42 -3.02
CA GLN A 147 -11.61 0.85 -1.70
C GLN A 147 -11.29 1.90 -0.62
N VAL A 148 -11.31 3.20 -0.97
CA VAL A 148 -10.89 4.26 -0.03
C VAL A 148 -11.84 4.39 1.17
N ASP A 149 -13.13 4.14 0.98
CA ASP A 149 -14.13 4.18 2.06
C ASP A 149 -13.89 3.06 3.08
N ASP A 150 -13.73 1.82 2.64
CA ASP A 150 -13.39 0.68 3.50
C ASP A 150 -12.04 0.89 4.19
N TYR A 151 -11.06 1.42 3.47
CA TYR A 151 -9.74 1.71 4.01
C TYR A 151 -9.81 2.75 5.14
N PHE A 152 -10.50 3.87 4.95
CA PHE A 152 -10.64 4.89 5.98
C PHE A 152 -11.56 4.45 7.13
N ALA A 153 -12.59 3.66 6.86
CA ALA A 153 -13.38 3.06 7.91
C ALA A 153 -12.52 2.14 8.81
N SER A 154 -11.61 1.37 8.23
CA SER A 154 -10.67 0.53 8.96
C SER A 154 -9.67 1.34 9.80
N LEU A 155 -9.18 2.45 9.27
CA LEU A 155 -8.32 3.39 10.00
C LEU A 155 -9.04 4.01 11.20
N LEU A 156 -10.28 4.44 10.99
CA LEU A 156 -11.10 5.01 12.07
C LEU A 156 -11.34 4.00 13.18
N LEU A 157 -11.66 2.76 12.83
CA LEU A 157 -11.82 1.68 13.80
C LEU A 157 -10.53 1.43 14.59
N TYR A 158 -9.39 1.40 13.93
CA TYR A 158 -8.08 1.27 14.59
C TYR A 158 -7.81 2.41 15.59
N GLU A 159 -8.09 3.66 15.21
CA GLU A 159 -7.91 4.80 16.12
C GLU A 159 -8.88 4.75 17.31
N GLN A 160 -10.11 4.27 17.12
CA GLN A 160 -11.08 4.07 18.20
C GLN A 160 -10.64 2.96 19.17
N GLU A 161 -10.13 1.85 18.67
CA GLU A 161 -9.56 0.76 19.48
C GLU A 161 -8.33 1.23 20.26
N LYS A 162 -7.45 1.99 19.62
CA LYS A 162 -6.27 2.60 20.22
C LYS A 162 -6.67 3.59 21.35
N ALA A 163 -7.66 4.43 21.11
CA ALA A 163 -8.19 5.35 22.10
C ALA A 163 -8.82 4.61 23.29
N ALA A 164 -9.60 3.56 23.05
CA ALA A 164 -10.17 2.70 24.09
C ALA A 164 -9.10 2.00 24.95
N ALA A 165 -7.94 1.73 24.39
CA ALA A 165 -6.77 1.20 25.09
C ALA A 165 -5.95 2.29 25.83
N GLY A 166 -6.35 3.55 25.75
CA GLY A 166 -5.70 4.68 26.43
C GLY A 166 -4.56 5.36 25.64
N PHE A 167 -4.41 5.03 24.36
CA PHE A 167 -3.43 5.66 23.49
C PHE A 167 -4.11 6.74 22.62
N LEU A 168 -4.24 7.93 23.17
CA LEU A 168 -4.94 9.05 22.53
C LEU A 168 -3.99 9.86 21.64
N MET A 169 -4.50 10.28 20.49
CA MET A 169 -3.83 11.31 19.69
C MET A 169 -3.88 12.64 20.45
N PRO A 170 -2.77 13.40 20.54
CA PRO A 170 -2.80 14.74 21.14
C PRO A 170 -3.78 15.67 20.42
N ASP A 171 -4.56 16.50 21.16
CA ASP A 171 -5.58 17.39 20.61
C ASP A 171 -5.08 18.25 19.44
N VAL A 172 -3.87 18.82 19.56
CA VAL A 172 -3.26 19.63 18.50
C VAL A 172 -3.00 18.82 17.21
N SER A 173 -2.71 17.54 17.33
CA SER A 173 -2.53 16.64 16.17
C SER A 173 -3.88 16.27 15.58
N LEU A 174 -4.85 15.96 16.41
CA LEU A 174 -6.21 15.64 16.03
C LEU A 174 -6.84 16.77 15.20
N GLU A 175 -6.82 18.02 15.72
CA GLU A 175 -7.33 19.20 15.01
C GLU A 175 -6.69 19.38 13.62
N LYS A 176 -5.39 19.13 13.50
CA LYS A 176 -4.68 19.24 12.22
C LYS A 176 -5.08 18.13 11.25
N VAL A 177 -5.20 16.89 11.71
CA VAL A 177 -5.62 15.75 10.89
C VAL A 177 -7.03 15.98 10.38
N GLN A 178 -7.97 16.40 11.25
CA GLN A 178 -9.34 16.72 10.87
C GLN A 178 -9.38 17.83 9.82
N LYS A 179 -8.67 18.92 10.05
CA LYS A 179 -8.57 20.02 9.07
C LYS A 179 -8.02 19.54 7.71
N GLN A 180 -7.07 18.64 7.71
CA GLN A 180 -6.56 18.04 6.47
C GLN A 180 -7.66 17.23 5.78
N CYS A 181 -8.37 16.36 6.52
CA CYS A 181 -9.50 15.62 5.96
C CYS A 181 -10.56 16.51 5.34
N ASP A 182 -10.90 17.62 5.99
CA ASP A 182 -11.93 18.57 5.52
C ASP A 182 -11.52 19.36 4.28
N THR A 183 -10.21 19.49 4.02
CA THR A 183 -9.70 20.42 3.00
C THR A 183 -9.00 19.74 1.83
N ILE A 184 -8.67 18.44 1.91
CA ILE A 184 -7.85 17.79 0.91
C ILE A 184 -8.63 17.37 -0.35
N VAL A 185 -9.95 17.11 -0.21
CA VAL A 185 -10.84 16.75 -1.33
C VAL A 185 -12.09 17.66 -1.29
N PRO A 186 -11.94 18.97 -1.62
CA PRO A 186 -13.04 19.92 -1.55
C PRO A 186 -14.05 19.67 -2.66
N ILE A 187 -15.33 19.56 -2.30
CA ILE A 187 -16.43 19.27 -3.22
C ILE A 187 -16.56 20.28 -4.36
N GLN A 188 -16.19 21.55 -4.10
CA GLN A 188 -16.23 22.61 -5.09
C GLN A 188 -15.21 22.38 -6.22
N GLU A 189 -14.01 21.94 -5.90
CA GLU A 189 -12.98 21.63 -6.88
C GLU A 189 -13.35 20.39 -7.71
N LEU A 190 -13.91 19.36 -7.05
CA LEU A 190 -14.45 18.19 -7.77
C LEU A 190 -15.55 18.56 -8.75
N ALA A 191 -16.48 19.43 -8.33
CA ALA A 191 -17.58 19.88 -9.19
C ALA A 191 -17.12 20.72 -10.38
N GLN A 192 -15.96 21.38 -10.26
CA GLN A 192 -15.35 22.20 -11.32
C GLN A 192 -14.38 21.39 -12.20
N GLY A 193 -14.05 20.16 -11.84
CA GLY A 193 -13.05 19.36 -12.54
C GLY A 193 -11.62 19.87 -12.37
N THR A 194 -11.35 20.61 -11.28
CA THR A 194 -10.05 21.26 -11.03
C THR A 194 -9.23 20.61 -9.92
N HIS A 195 -9.79 19.61 -9.26
CA HIS A 195 -9.09 18.90 -8.22
C HIS A 195 -7.88 18.14 -8.78
N PHE A 196 -6.76 18.14 -8.06
CA PHE A 196 -5.50 17.55 -8.56
C PHE A 196 -5.62 16.05 -8.91
N LEU A 197 -6.47 15.27 -8.22
CA LEU A 197 -6.73 13.87 -8.58
C LEU A 197 -7.51 13.72 -9.90
N GLN A 198 -8.23 14.74 -10.35
CA GLN A 198 -8.87 14.76 -11.67
C GLN A 198 -7.86 15.16 -12.74
N THR A 199 -7.15 16.27 -12.54
CA THR A 199 -6.23 16.83 -13.54
C THR A 199 -5.03 15.93 -13.81
N THR A 200 -4.39 15.40 -12.76
CA THR A 200 -3.26 14.46 -12.92
C THR A 200 -3.69 13.12 -13.52
N PHE A 201 -4.91 12.66 -13.25
CA PHE A 201 -5.46 11.46 -13.87
C PHE A 201 -5.68 11.67 -15.37
N GLU A 202 -6.30 12.79 -15.75
CA GLU A 202 -6.51 13.17 -17.16
C GLU A 202 -5.18 13.28 -17.92
N ASP A 203 -4.19 13.99 -17.37
CA ASP A 203 -2.87 14.14 -17.99
C ASP A 203 -2.23 12.78 -18.31
N ARG A 204 -2.26 11.85 -17.38
CA ARG A 204 -1.71 10.49 -17.56
C ARG A 204 -2.49 9.67 -18.59
N LEU A 205 -3.82 9.84 -18.69
CA LEU A 205 -4.62 9.19 -19.74
C LEU A 205 -4.33 9.76 -21.12
N VAL A 206 -4.12 11.08 -21.23
CA VAL A 206 -3.71 11.74 -22.49
C VAL A 206 -2.37 11.20 -22.97
N GLU A 207 -1.43 10.96 -22.07
CA GLU A 207 -0.15 10.33 -22.41
C GLU A 207 -0.32 8.90 -22.96
N LEU A 208 -1.14 8.06 -22.32
CA LEU A 208 -1.44 6.71 -22.82
C LEU A 208 -2.18 6.72 -24.17
N GLN A 209 -3.06 7.69 -24.37
CA GLN A 209 -3.75 7.87 -25.66
C GLN A 209 -2.77 8.30 -26.76
N ALA A 210 -1.87 9.24 -26.47
CA ALA A 210 -0.84 9.67 -27.42
C ALA A 210 0.12 8.54 -27.80
N GLN A 211 0.37 7.59 -26.90
CA GLN A 211 1.15 6.38 -27.17
C GLN A 211 0.36 5.29 -27.91
N GLY A 212 -0.94 5.50 -28.18
CA GLY A 212 -1.80 4.51 -28.85
C GLY A 212 -2.21 3.32 -27.97
N ILE A 213 -1.99 3.39 -26.65
CA ILE A 213 -2.36 2.33 -25.70
C ILE A 213 -3.87 2.35 -25.41
N LEU A 214 -4.48 3.53 -25.37
CA LEU A 214 -5.91 3.73 -25.14
C LEU A 214 -6.59 4.44 -26.31
N SER A 215 -7.84 4.04 -26.61
CA SER A 215 -8.70 4.79 -27.54
C SER A 215 -9.40 5.97 -26.82
N ALA A 216 -9.88 6.95 -27.59
CA ALA A 216 -10.60 8.10 -27.05
C ALA A 216 -11.86 7.70 -26.25
N GLU A 217 -12.58 6.67 -26.70
CA GLU A 217 -13.77 6.16 -26.02
C GLU A 217 -13.41 5.58 -24.64
N VAL A 218 -12.29 4.84 -24.55
CA VAL A 218 -11.79 4.25 -23.30
C VAL A 218 -11.35 5.34 -22.33
N VAL A 219 -10.62 6.35 -22.82
CA VAL A 219 -10.23 7.53 -22.03
C VAL A 219 -11.45 8.23 -21.46
N SER A 220 -12.47 8.52 -22.28
CA SER A 220 -13.72 9.14 -21.82
C SER A 220 -14.44 8.31 -20.76
N SER A 221 -14.41 6.97 -20.88
CA SER A 221 -15.00 6.07 -19.88
C SER A 221 -14.25 6.13 -18.55
N PHE A 222 -12.91 6.12 -18.58
CA PHE A 222 -12.08 6.19 -17.38
C PHE A 222 -12.19 7.53 -16.66
N LEU A 223 -12.25 8.65 -17.40
CA LEU A 223 -12.48 9.98 -16.81
C LEU A 223 -13.80 10.02 -16.03
N LYS A 224 -14.88 9.53 -16.61
CA LYS A 224 -16.20 9.48 -15.95
C LYS A 224 -16.17 8.61 -14.70
N GLU A 225 -15.47 7.48 -14.74
CA GLU A 225 -15.37 6.58 -13.60
C GLU A 225 -14.53 7.19 -12.49
N ASN A 226 -13.42 7.85 -12.81
CA ASN A 226 -12.61 8.60 -11.84
C ASN A 226 -13.45 9.68 -11.13
N ASP A 227 -14.18 10.50 -11.88
CA ASP A 227 -15.06 11.55 -11.34
C ASP A 227 -16.14 10.96 -10.43
N ARG A 228 -16.75 9.84 -10.84
CA ARG A 228 -17.74 9.11 -10.04
C ARG A 228 -17.13 8.68 -8.71
N LEU A 229 -15.99 7.99 -8.74
CA LEU A 229 -15.33 7.45 -7.54
C LEU A 229 -14.86 8.58 -6.61
N LEU A 230 -14.28 9.64 -7.13
CA LEU A 230 -13.87 10.79 -6.33
C LEU A 230 -15.06 11.43 -5.61
N THR A 231 -16.21 11.52 -6.26
CA THR A 231 -17.41 12.15 -5.71
C THR A 231 -18.21 11.24 -4.78
N THR A 232 -18.32 9.94 -5.11
CA THR A 232 -19.23 9.03 -4.40
C THR A 232 -18.54 8.13 -3.39
N VAL A 233 -17.21 7.99 -3.44
CA VAL A 233 -16.42 7.15 -2.53
C VAL A 233 -15.41 8.00 -1.77
N VAL A 234 -14.46 8.63 -2.47
CA VAL A 234 -13.31 9.29 -1.83
C VAL A 234 -13.72 10.47 -0.96
N GLN A 235 -14.48 11.42 -1.51
CA GLN A 235 -14.92 12.61 -0.77
C GLN A 235 -15.78 12.24 0.46
N PRO A 236 -16.81 11.37 0.37
CA PRO A 236 -17.56 10.92 1.53
C PRO A 236 -16.72 10.15 2.56
N ALA A 237 -15.71 9.38 2.12
CA ALA A 237 -14.81 8.68 3.02
C ALA A 237 -13.99 9.64 3.88
N TYR A 238 -13.49 10.75 3.30
CA TYR A 238 -12.83 11.82 4.05
C TYR A 238 -13.75 12.51 5.06
N ALA A 239 -15.00 12.79 4.67
CA ALA A 239 -15.97 13.38 5.57
C ALA A 239 -16.27 12.46 6.76
N THR A 240 -16.50 11.17 6.48
CA THR A 240 -16.73 10.14 7.53
C THR A 240 -15.53 10.00 8.46
N LEU A 241 -14.29 10.00 7.92
CA LEU A 241 -13.08 9.93 8.73
C LEU A 241 -12.98 11.16 9.65
N SER A 242 -13.17 12.38 9.11
CA SER A 242 -13.12 13.61 9.89
C SER A 242 -14.16 13.61 11.03
N GLU A 243 -15.43 13.32 10.71
CA GLU A 243 -16.52 13.25 11.69
C GLU A 243 -16.28 12.19 12.77
N GLY A 244 -15.80 11.00 12.38
CA GLY A 244 -15.56 9.90 13.30
C GLY A 244 -14.42 10.13 14.28
N LEU A 245 -13.48 11.01 13.97
CA LEU A 245 -12.39 11.39 14.88
C LEU A 245 -12.84 12.36 16.01
N TYR A 246 -14.06 12.92 15.95
CA TYR A 246 -14.65 13.73 17.04
C TYR A 246 -15.39 12.88 18.10
N SER A 247 -15.68 11.62 17.80
CA SER A 247 -16.47 10.75 18.66
C SER A 247 -15.61 9.87 19.57
#